data_e321e2f0f039a9fce3d326b3bf7656a5
#
_entry.id   e321e2f0f039a9fce3d326b3bf7656a5
#
_cell.length_a   1.000
_cell.length_b   1.000
_cell.length_c   1.000
_cell.angle_alpha   90.00
_cell.angle_beta   90.00
_cell.angle_gamma   90.00
#
_symmetry.space_group_name_H-M   'P 1'
#
loop_
_entity.id
_entity.type
_entity.pdbx_description
1 polymer ?
#
loop_
_entity_poly.entity_id
_entity_poly.type
_entity_poly.pdbx_seq_one_letter_code
_entity_poly.pdbx_strand_id
1 'polypeptide(L)'
;GGKSASQGFDCSGLTFWAYRAAGIKIPGSAAEQYEFTVEIDPKDAQPGDLVFFRGTYGGPNHVSHVGIYIDANTMYDSNGSGIGYHQFTSSYWQQHYAGIRRVK
;
A
#
# COMPACT_ATOMS: atom_id res chain seq x y z
N GLY A 1 9.61 4.85 -9.77
CA GLY A 1 9.64 5.02 -8.35
C GLY A 1 10.88 4.47 -7.70
N GLY A 2 11.16 4.91 -6.51
CA GLY A 2 12.32 4.50 -5.76
C GLY A 2 12.14 3.15 -5.10
N LYS A 3 13.05 2.22 -5.40
CA LYS A 3 13.08 0.90 -4.76
C LYS A 3 14.38 0.68 -4.01
N SER A 4 15.16 1.73 -3.83
CA SER A 4 16.45 1.69 -3.16
C SER A 4 16.33 2.35 -1.78
N ALA A 5 16.79 1.66 -0.75
CA ALA A 5 16.77 2.19 0.61
C ALA A 5 17.62 3.47 0.73
N SER A 6 18.69 3.58 -0.04
CA SER A 6 19.59 4.73 0.02
C SER A 6 18.98 6.00 -0.59
N GLN A 7 17.96 5.83 -1.44
CA GLN A 7 17.28 6.96 -2.09
C GLN A 7 15.89 7.20 -1.51
N GLY A 8 15.49 6.41 -0.50
CA GLY A 8 14.15 6.39 0.01
C GLY A 8 13.24 5.55 -0.88
N PHE A 9 12.00 5.41 -0.48
CA PHE A 9 11.02 4.60 -1.20
C PHE A 9 9.81 5.44 -1.57
N ASP A 10 9.26 5.21 -2.78
CA ASP A 10 7.87 5.56 -3.03
C ASP A 10 6.99 4.50 -2.36
N CYS A 11 5.66 4.65 -2.45
CA CYS A 11 4.73 3.77 -1.74
C CYS A 11 4.89 2.30 -2.13
N SER A 12 4.95 2.02 -3.43
CA SER A 12 5.07 0.64 -3.92
C SER A 12 6.48 0.09 -3.74
N GLY A 13 7.50 0.95 -3.76
CA GLY A 13 8.87 0.55 -3.48
C GLY A 13 9.04 0.08 -2.05
N LEU A 14 8.37 0.74 -1.10
CA LEU A 14 8.41 0.32 0.29
C LEU A 14 7.79 -1.07 0.48
N THR A 15 6.60 -1.31 -0.07
CA THR A 15 5.95 -2.62 0.04
C THR A 15 6.74 -3.70 -0.69
N PHE A 16 7.27 -3.37 -1.87
CA PHE A 16 8.13 -4.29 -2.63
C PHE A 16 9.31 -4.74 -1.78
N TRP A 17 10.01 -3.78 -1.16
CA TRP A 17 11.18 -4.06 -0.36
C TRP A 17 10.83 -4.86 0.89
N ALA A 18 9.76 -4.49 1.59
CA ALA A 18 9.35 -5.15 2.82
C ALA A 18 9.00 -6.62 2.57
N TYR A 19 8.26 -6.91 1.50
CA TYR A 19 7.90 -8.28 1.17
C TYR A 19 9.13 -9.08 0.72
N ARG A 20 10.02 -8.46 -0.04
CA ARG A 20 11.25 -9.12 -0.47
C ARG A 20 12.14 -9.47 0.73
N ALA A 21 12.21 -8.60 1.72
CA ALA A 21 12.96 -8.88 2.95
C ALA A 21 12.38 -10.08 3.71
N ALA A 22 11.08 -10.33 3.55
CA ALA A 22 10.42 -11.51 4.13
C ALA A 22 10.46 -12.72 3.20
N GLY A 23 11.18 -12.64 2.07
CA GLY A 23 11.32 -13.74 1.13
C GLY A 23 10.18 -13.85 0.12
N ILE A 24 9.34 -12.84 -0.01
CA ILE A 24 8.18 -12.85 -0.90
C ILE A 24 8.40 -11.83 -2.01
N LYS A 25 8.32 -12.27 -3.25
CA LYS A 25 8.49 -11.40 -4.40
C LYS A 25 7.13 -10.95 -4.91
N ILE A 26 6.94 -9.63 -5.00
CA ILE A 26 5.71 -9.02 -5.53
C ILE A 26 6.07 -8.02 -6.64
N PRO A 27 5.11 -7.64 -7.49
CA PRO A 27 5.38 -6.63 -8.51
C PRO A 27 5.78 -5.28 -7.93
N GLY A 28 6.35 -4.43 -8.77
CA GLY A 28 6.99 -3.20 -8.32
C GLY A 28 6.10 -1.97 -8.25
N SER A 29 4.90 -1.97 -8.86
CA SER A 29 4.01 -0.81 -8.84
C SER A 29 2.76 -1.10 -8.01
N ALA A 30 2.11 -0.04 -7.49
CA ALA A 30 0.89 -0.20 -6.72
C ALA A 30 -0.20 -0.88 -7.54
N ALA A 31 -0.37 -0.47 -8.80
CA ALA A 31 -1.39 -1.06 -9.67
C ALA A 31 -1.12 -2.55 -9.91
N GLU A 32 0.12 -2.92 -10.15
CA GLU A 32 0.49 -4.33 -10.34
C GLU A 32 0.36 -5.14 -9.06
N GLN A 33 0.72 -4.56 -7.92
CA GLN A 33 0.53 -5.21 -6.63
C GLN A 33 -0.95 -5.47 -6.35
N TYR A 34 -1.81 -4.53 -6.74
CA TYR A 34 -3.25 -4.68 -6.62
C TYR A 34 -3.73 -5.92 -7.39
N GLU A 35 -3.32 -6.04 -8.65
CA GLU A 35 -3.71 -7.16 -9.50
C GLU A 35 -3.14 -8.48 -9.02
N PHE A 36 -1.99 -8.46 -8.37
CA PHE A 36 -1.29 -9.64 -7.90
C PHE A 36 -1.90 -10.24 -6.63
N THR A 37 -2.72 -9.48 -5.92
CA THR A 37 -3.27 -9.85 -4.61
C THR A 37 -4.76 -10.18 -4.72
N VAL A 38 -5.32 -10.77 -3.65
CA VAL A 38 -6.75 -11.06 -3.57
C VAL A 38 -7.40 -10.19 -2.52
N GLU A 39 -8.64 -9.78 -2.78
CA GLU A 39 -9.38 -8.92 -1.87
C GLU A 39 -9.70 -9.63 -0.56
N ILE A 40 -9.57 -8.90 0.55
CA ILE A 40 -9.87 -9.37 1.90
C ILE A 40 -10.96 -8.47 2.47
N ASP A 41 -11.96 -9.07 3.10
CA ASP A 41 -12.96 -8.30 3.85
C ASP A 41 -12.22 -7.55 4.96
N PRO A 42 -12.50 -6.26 5.18
CA PRO A 42 -11.81 -5.49 6.23
C PRO A 42 -11.88 -6.13 7.62
N LYS A 43 -12.96 -6.84 7.93
CA LYS A 43 -13.06 -7.53 9.23
C LYS A 43 -12.05 -8.67 9.39
N ASP A 44 -11.53 -9.19 8.26
CA ASP A 44 -10.56 -10.28 8.25
C ASP A 44 -9.14 -9.80 8.03
N ALA A 45 -8.94 -8.49 7.92
CA ALA A 45 -7.63 -7.91 7.66
C ALA A 45 -6.68 -8.16 8.82
N GLN A 46 -5.43 -8.44 8.49
CA GLN A 46 -4.37 -8.72 9.46
C GLN A 46 -3.15 -7.85 9.17
N PRO A 47 -2.34 -7.55 10.19
CA PRO A 47 -1.08 -6.83 9.96
C PRO A 47 -0.26 -7.54 8.88
N GLY A 48 0.25 -6.76 7.94
CA GLY A 48 1.00 -7.30 6.80
C GLY A 48 0.18 -7.40 5.52
N ASP A 49 -1.14 -7.35 5.59
CA ASP A 49 -1.96 -7.20 4.38
C ASP A 49 -1.66 -5.84 3.75
N LEU A 50 -2.10 -5.63 2.52
CA LEU A 50 -1.87 -4.38 1.80
C LEU A 50 -3.17 -3.59 1.71
N VAL A 51 -3.09 -2.30 1.97
CA VAL A 51 -4.22 -1.39 1.78
C VAL A 51 -3.92 -0.50 0.58
N PHE A 52 -4.89 -0.40 -0.34
CA PHE A 52 -4.72 0.28 -1.62
C PHE A 52 -5.61 1.50 -1.73
N PHE A 53 -5.14 2.46 -2.50
CA PHE A 53 -5.87 3.69 -2.77
C PHE A 53 -5.76 4.01 -4.27
N ARG A 54 -6.82 4.62 -4.82
CA ARG A 54 -6.84 5.02 -6.23
C ARG A 54 -7.08 6.51 -6.34
N GLY A 55 -6.64 7.07 -7.45
CA GLY A 55 -6.91 8.46 -7.76
C GLY A 55 -6.09 9.47 -7.00
N THR A 56 -5.02 9.07 -6.31
CA THR A 56 -4.11 10.04 -5.67
C THR A 56 -3.24 10.73 -6.72
N TYR A 57 -3.01 10.05 -7.86
CA TYR A 57 -2.45 10.64 -9.07
C TYR A 57 -2.82 9.71 -10.25
N GLY A 58 -2.63 10.17 -11.47
CA GLY A 58 -2.79 9.32 -12.66
C GLY A 58 -4.23 9.01 -13.04
N GLY A 59 -5.20 9.80 -12.55
CA GLY A 59 -6.60 9.62 -12.87
C GLY A 59 -7.39 8.93 -11.75
N PRO A 60 -8.72 9.11 -11.74
CA PRO A 60 -9.55 8.71 -10.59
C PRO A 60 -9.65 7.19 -10.38
N ASN A 61 -9.44 6.40 -11.43
CA ASN A 61 -9.54 4.95 -11.31
C ASN A 61 -8.20 4.24 -11.20
N HIS A 62 -7.10 4.99 -11.27
CA HIS A 62 -5.76 4.42 -11.21
C HIS A 62 -5.40 4.08 -9.76
N VAL A 63 -5.04 2.82 -9.51
CA VAL A 63 -4.51 2.40 -8.19
C VAL A 63 -3.11 2.97 -8.08
N SER A 64 -2.97 4.01 -7.29
CA SER A 64 -1.80 4.87 -7.27
C SER A 64 -1.03 4.85 -5.96
N HIS A 65 -1.61 4.29 -4.90
CA HIS A 65 -0.96 4.27 -3.59
C HIS A 65 -1.23 2.96 -2.87
N VAL A 66 -0.25 2.51 -2.11
CA VAL A 66 -0.35 1.28 -1.31
C VAL A 66 0.39 1.48 0.00
N GLY A 67 -0.15 0.91 1.08
CA GLY A 67 0.51 0.84 2.37
C GLY A 67 0.38 -0.55 2.96
N ILE A 68 1.14 -0.81 4.02
CA ILE A 68 1.05 -2.07 4.75
C ILE A 68 0.04 -1.88 5.87
N TYR A 69 -0.98 -2.73 5.89
CA TYR A 69 -2.04 -2.67 6.90
C TYR A 69 -1.47 -3.02 8.27
N ILE A 70 -1.75 -2.19 9.27
CA ILE A 70 -1.33 -2.42 10.65
C ILE A 70 -2.57 -2.72 11.51
N ASP A 71 -3.57 -1.83 11.45
CA ASP A 71 -4.86 -2.02 12.12
C ASP A 71 -5.93 -1.23 11.36
N ALA A 72 -7.15 -1.21 11.87
CA ALA A 72 -8.28 -0.59 11.19
C ALA A 72 -8.09 0.89 10.90
N ASN A 73 -7.14 1.55 11.56
CA ASN A 73 -6.90 2.98 11.43
C ASN A 73 -5.56 3.33 10.82
N THR A 74 -4.62 2.38 10.77
CA THR A 74 -3.19 2.69 10.59
C THR A 74 -2.58 1.83 9.49
N MET A 75 -1.78 2.48 8.64
CA MET A 75 -0.93 1.80 7.66
C MET A 75 0.51 2.23 7.87
N TYR A 76 1.45 1.39 7.43
CA TYR A 76 2.85 1.77 7.33
C TYR A 76 3.13 2.02 5.86
N ASP A 77 3.45 3.26 5.50
CA ASP A 77 3.58 3.64 4.10
C ASP A 77 4.58 4.77 3.89
N SER A 78 4.86 5.04 2.63
CA SER A 78 5.64 6.20 2.20
C SER A 78 4.70 7.15 1.47
N ASN A 79 4.50 8.33 2.02
CA ASN A 79 3.66 9.35 1.39
C ASN A 79 4.32 10.73 1.54
N GLY A 80 3.58 11.80 1.23
CA GLY A 80 4.11 13.16 1.29
C GLY A 80 4.62 13.58 2.66
N SER A 81 4.21 12.88 3.72
CA SER A 81 4.67 13.13 5.10
C SER A 81 5.87 12.26 5.47
N GLY A 82 6.38 11.45 4.55
CA GLY A 82 7.53 10.58 4.79
C GLY A 82 7.14 9.12 4.94
N ILE A 83 8.12 8.30 5.34
CA ILE A 83 7.94 6.87 5.58
C ILE A 83 7.61 6.67 7.06
N GLY A 84 6.57 5.94 7.37
CA GLY A 84 6.21 5.63 8.74
C GLY A 84 4.77 5.20 8.89
N TYR A 85 4.30 5.19 10.12
CA TYR A 85 2.91 4.87 10.44
C TYR A 85 2.04 6.10 10.20
N HIS A 86 0.99 5.92 9.42
CA HIS A 86 0.04 7.00 9.11
C HIS A 86 -1.38 6.47 9.26
N GLN A 87 -2.28 7.32 9.72
CA GLN A 87 -3.69 6.97 9.78
C GLN A 87 -4.31 7.14 8.40
N PHE A 88 -5.20 6.21 8.02
CA PHE A 88 -5.88 6.30 6.72
C PHE A 88 -7.39 6.49 6.87
N THR A 89 -7.86 6.86 8.05
CA THR A 89 -9.28 7.08 8.32
C THR A 89 -9.75 8.50 8.01
N SER A 90 -8.85 9.41 7.65
CA SER A 90 -9.21 10.77 7.27
C SER A 90 -10.04 10.78 5.99
N SER A 91 -10.77 11.87 5.75
CA SER A 91 -11.62 11.97 4.56
C SER A 91 -10.82 11.86 3.28
N TYR A 92 -9.60 12.42 3.24
CA TYR A 92 -8.74 12.30 2.05
C TYR A 92 -8.51 10.84 1.69
N TRP A 93 -8.02 10.04 2.64
CA TRP A 93 -7.71 8.63 2.36
C TRP A 93 -8.97 7.81 2.09
N GLN A 94 -10.07 8.10 2.79
CA GLN A 94 -11.32 7.39 2.57
C GLN A 94 -11.93 7.67 1.20
N GLN A 95 -11.75 8.86 0.66
CA GLN A 95 -12.20 9.18 -0.70
C GLN A 95 -11.42 8.41 -1.77
N HIS A 96 -10.21 7.97 -1.45
CA HIS A 96 -9.35 7.25 -2.38
C HIS A 96 -9.25 5.76 -2.09
N TYR A 97 -9.92 5.29 -1.06
CA TYR A 97 -9.82 3.91 -0.58
C TYR A 97 -10.24 2.91 -1.66
N ALA A 98 -9.36 1.92 -1.93
CA ALA A 98 -9.60 0.91 -2.94
C ALA A 98 -9.68 -0.51 -2.37
N GLY A 99 -9.46 -0.69 -1.08
CA GLY A 99 -9.63 -1.96 -0.41
C GLY A 99 -8.36 -2.52 0.21
N ILE A 100 -8.54 -3.60 0.94
CA ILE A 100 -7.46 -4.34 1.60
C ILE A 100 -7.30 -5.66 0.84
N ARG A 101 -6.05 -6.04 0.55
CA ARG A 101 -5.76 -7.22 -0.25
C ARG A 101 -4.59 -7.98 0.36
N ARG A 102 -4.53 -9.26 0.07
CA ARG A 102 -3.51 -10.17 0.60
C ARG A 102 -2.79 -10.87 -0.53
N VAL A 103 -1.47 -11.03 -0.38
CA VAL A 103 -0.68 -11.82 -1.32
C VAL A 103 -1.16 -13.29 -1.21
N LYS A 104 -1.34 -13.89 -2.36
CA LYS A 104 -1.84 -15.28 -2.45
C LYS A 104 -0.85 -16.28 -1.85
#